data_e0bbfeb0506aabc3a6b1522ee15e2188
#
_entry.id   e0bbfeb0506aabc3a6b1522ee15e2188
#
_cell.length_a   1.000
_cell.length_b   1.000
_cell.length_c   1.000
_cell.angle_alpha   90.00
_cell.angle_beta   90.00
_cell.angle_gamma   90.00
#
_symmetry.space_group_name_H-M   'P 1'
#
loop_
_entity.id
_entity.type
_entity.pdbx_description
1 polymer ?
#
loop_
_entity_poly.entity_id
_entity_poly.type
_entity_poly.pdbx_seq_one_letter_code
_entity_poly.pdbx_strand_id
1 'polypeptide(L)'
;MKNRKLSMPFWCVANPVGDPFGGAVMDRLTSVEVADLLCKARQEKLIDFTSAHDDDLVAWDPHHLEDDQDPSSPASKTLKTIKEKLDAAELKVAMVTCSLHSNQLFRNGGLTNPNPEVRVLAARKVMRTIRIGNYLGADYLTYWVARDGFECQFSVPWERTYRYLVEGLNLAEKYAKELNGTVRHGTIEPKPNEPRGEMYVPTTGHALGLIAMLNDPSFWGVNPEVLQHEGMTGLTAEVAVAMAVHAKKLPFLHVGNQKPNQFDNDLPMLVGMDGIKEMVATLWLLDRMDWQGHIEYDNHILRTDCAPGKENATRIRMDFIRQNVENYRMAEKKAHDIGADPELNKMMAALWDKEPALARTLQKGDTAEILAAKTDYDKVNGTGLQIARLDQLATRRLMGM
;
A
#
# COMPACT_ATOMS: atom_id res chain seq x y z
N MET A 1 -4.91 8.48 21.24
CA MET A 1 -4.87 8.49 19.76
C MET A 1 -3.41 8.44 19.34
N LYS A 2 -3.04 7.50 18.46
CA LYS A 2 -1.63 7.31 18.07
C LYS A 2 -1.08 8.40 17.17
N ASN A 3 -1.93 9.14 16.47
CA ASN A 3 -1.55 10.19 15.52
C ASN A 3 -0.49 9.71 14.52
N ARG A 4 -0.83 8.67 13.76
CA ARG A 4 0.08 8.04 12.79
C ARG A 4 0.61 9.03 11.78
N LYS A 5 1.83 8.82 11.35
CA LYS A 5 2.46 9.61 10.29
C LYS A 5 1.77 9.32 8.96
N LEU A 6 1.68 10.35 8.12
CA LEU A 6 0.98 10.31 6.84
C LEU A 6 1.95 10.58 5.69
N SER A 7 1.80 9.85 4.61
CA SER A 7 2.53 10.01 3.36
C SER A 7 1.56 10.33 2.21
N MET A 8 1.90 11.30 1.39
CA MET A 8 1.20 11.62 0.14
C MET A 8 2.15 11.44 -1.03
N PRO A 9 1.95 10.43 -1.86
CA PRO A 9 2.80 10.15 -3.00
C PRO A 9 2.71 11.15 -4.13
N PHE A 10 3.76 11.21 -4.96
CA PHE A 10 3.80 12.03 -6.17
C PHE A 10 2.68 11.70 -7.14
N TRP A 11 2.42 10.40 -7.40
CA TRP A 11 1.39 9.98 -8.36
C TRP A 11 -0.03 10.39 -7.98
N CYS A 12 -0.38 10.43 -6.70
CA CYS A 12 -1.69 10.87 -6.25
C CYS A 12 -1.99 12.32 -6.64
N VAL A 13 -0.98 13.19 -6.57
CA VAL A 13 -1.13 14.62 -6.89
C VAL A 13 -0.68 14.98 -8.30
N ALA A 14 0.15 14.17 -8.95
CA ALA A 14 0.57 14.40 -10.33
C ALA A 14 -0.53 14.10 -11.35
N ASN A 15 -1.44 13.16 -11.05
CA ASN A 15 -2.45 12.68 -11.98
C ASN A 15 -3.38 13.83 -12.47
N PRO A 16 -3.40 14.13 -13.78
CA PRO A 16 -4.27 15.17 -14.34
C PRO A 16 -5.57 14.63 -14.90
N VAL A 17 -5.82 13.32 -14.80
CA VAL A 17 -6.89 12.59 -15.50
C VAL A 17 -8.05 12.26 -14.57
N GLY A 18 -7.79 11.81 -13.36
CA GLY A 18 -8.76 11.39 -12.34
C GLY A 18 -9.24 9.96 -12.49
N ASP A 19 -9.33 9.43 -13.69
CA ASP A 19 -9.67 8.03 -13.99
C ASP A 19 -8.92 7.54 -15.25
N PRO A 20 -8.90 6.23 -15.56
CA PRO A 20 -8.16 5.70 -16.72
C PRO A 20 -8.86 5.91 -18.08
N PHE A 21 -10.08 6.47 -18.12
CA PHE A 21 -10.94 6.52 -19.28
C PHE A 21 -10.99 7.92 -19.92
N GLY A 22 -9.88 8.41 -20.41
CA GLY A 22 -9.85 9.66 -21.15
C GLY A 22 -8.55 10.45 -21.02
N GLY A 23 -8.53 11.62 -21.67
CA GLY A 23 -7.41 12.55 -21.59
C GLY A 23 -7.39 13.38 -20.31
N ALA A 24 -6.32 14.14 -20.14
CA ALA A 24 -6.18 15.07 -19.02
C ALA A 24 -7.32 16.10 -19.00
N VAL A 25 -7.84 16.37 -17.80
CA VAL A 25 -8.86 17.41 -17.53
C VAL A 25 -8.31 18.52 -16.63
N MET A 26 -7.13 18.31 -16.06
CA MET A 26 -6.36 19.31 -15.32
C MET A 26 -5.03 19.57 -16.01
N ASP A 27 -4.46 20.75 -15.78
CA ASP A 27 -3.12 21.05 -16.25
C ASP A 27 -2.10 20.11 -15.59
N ARG A 28 -1.16 19.61 -16.42
CA ARG A 28 -0.04 18.81 -15.91
C ARG A 28 0.91 19.69 -15.11
N LEU A 29 1.39 19.15 -14.01
CA LEU A 29 2.51 19.71 -13.26
C LEU A 29 3.79 18.95 -13.64
N THR A 30 4.91 19.66 -13.68
CA THR A 30 6.23 19.03 -13.74
C THR A 30 6.54 18.36 -12.39
N SER A 31 7.46 17.40 -12.38
CA SER A 31 7.89 16.74 -11.13
C SER A 31 8.41 17.75 -10.08
N VAL A 32 9.04 18.82 -10.53
CA VAL A 32 9.51 19.91 -9.64
C VAL A 32 8.32 20.68 -9.04
N GLU A 33 7.29 20.99 -9.82
CA GLU A 33 6.07 21.65 -9.33
C GLU A 33 5.27 20.73 -8.38
N VAL A 34 5.27 19.42 -8.61
CA VAL A 34 4.70 18.44 -7.68
C VAL A 34 5.48 18.43 -6.37
N ALA A 35 6.81 18.47 -6.43
CA ALA A 35 7.65 18.57 -5.23
C ALA A 35 7.36 19.86 -4.44
N ASP A 36 7.19 21.00 -5.11
CA ASP A 36 6.81 22.28 -4.45
C ASP A 36 5.47 22.17 -3.71
N LEU A 37 4.49 21.50 -4.33
CA LEU A 37 3.16 21.29 -3.76
C LEU A 37 3.22 20.41 -2.51
N LEU A 38 3.97 19.30 -2.57
CA LEU A 38 4.16 18.41 -1.43
C LEU A 38 4.97 19.06 -0.30
N CYS A 39 5.97 19.88 -0.63
CA CYS A 39 6.69 20.70 0.35
C CYS A 39 5.75 21.68 1.07
N LYS A 40 4.82 22.30 0.33
CA LYS A 40 3.78 23.15 0.93
C LYS A 40 2.86 22.36 1.86
N ALA A 41 2.43 21.16 1.46
CA ALA A 41 1.64 20.29 2.33
C ALA A 41 2.39 19.90 3.62
N ARG A 42 3.72 19.68 3.53
CA ARG A 42 4.58 19.45 4.69
C ARG A 42 4.66 20.68 5.61
N GLN A 43 4.83 21.86 5.06
CA GLN A 43 4.86 23.12 5.83
C GLN A 43 3.53 23.39 6.55
N GLU A 44 2.40 23.03 5.93
CA GLU A 44 1.07 23.06 6.54
C GLU A 44 0.85 21.89 7.55
N LYS A 45 1.83 21.02 7.76
CA LYS A 45 1.79 19.86 8.67
C LYS A 45 0.70 18.84 8.31
N LEU A 46 0.35 18.74 7.05
CA LEU A 46 -0.63 17.78 6.55
C LEU A 46 -0.01 16.39 6.38
N ILE A 47 1.25 16.32 5.98
CA ILE A 47 1.96 15.07 5.71
C ILE A 47 3.33 15.06 6.38
N ASP A 48 3.85 13.86 6.64
CA ASP A 48 5.17 13.62 7.21
C ASP A 48 6.17 13.10 6.16
N PHE A 49 5.65 12.36 5.17
CA PHE A 49 6.42 11.67 4.15
C PHE A 49 5.82 11.90 2.76
N THR A 50 6.60 11.54 1.75
CA THR A 50 6.16 11.35 0.37
C THR A 50 6.81 10.10 -0.21
N SER A 51 6.26 9.60 -1.33
CA SER A 51 6.77 8.47 -2.10
C SER A 51 6.62 8.75 -3.59
N ALA A 52 7.33 8.04 -4.45
CA ALA A 52 7.26 8.28 -5.89
C ALA A 52 7.57 7.02 -6.72
N HIS A 53 6.94 6.91 -7.90
CA HIS A 53 7.52 6.12 -8.97
C HIS A 53 8.79 6.80 -9.49
N ASP A 54 9.70 6.00 -10.00
CA ASP A 54 10.88 6.55 -10.68
C ASP A 54 10.50 7.48 -11.83
N ASP A 55 9.43 7.18 -12.57
CA ASP A 55 8.93 7.97 -13.70
C ASP A 55 8.20 9.26 -13.27
N ASP A 56 7.67 9.33 -12.04
CA ASP A 56 7.09 10.57 -11.48
C ASP A 56 8.17 11.64 -11.25
N LEU A 57 9.37 11.20 -10.96
CA LEU A 57 10.53 12.04 -10.68
C LEU A 57 11.25 12.44 -11.96
N VAL A 58 11.67 11.43 -12.73
CA VAL A 58 12.38 11.60 -14.01
C VAL A 58 12.01 10.48 -14.97
N ALA A 59 11.55 10.86 -16.15
CA ALA A 59 11.15 9.91 -17.17
C ALA A 59 12.28 8.92 -17.50
N TRP A 60 11.91 7.66 -17.69
CA TRP A 60 12.86 6.63 -18.07
C TRP A 60 13.00 6.56 -19.59
N ASP A 61 14.25 6.55 -20.07
CA ASP A 61 14.58 6.33 -21.47
C ASP A 61 15.37 5.00 -21.61
N PRO A 62 14.86 4.01 -22.36
CA PRO A 62 15.55 2.75 -22.58
C PRO A 62 16.89 2.89 -23.33
N HIS A 63 17.15 4.02 -23.96
CA HIS A 63 18.42 4.31 -24.64
C HIS A 63 19.44 5.01 -23.73
N HIS A 64 19.03 5.50 -22.56
CA HIS A 64 19.86 6.23 -21.60
C HIS A 64 19.69 5.68 -20.17
N LEU A 65 20.00 4.40 -19.99
CA LEU A 65 19.70 3.66 -18.76
C LEU A 65 20.44 4.13 -17.50
N GLU A 66 21.52 4.90 -17.66
CA GLU A 66 22.37 5.39 -16.57
C GLU A 66 22.34 6.93 -16.46
N ASP A 67 21.27 7.55 -16.94
CA ASP A 67 21.10 9.01 -16.95
C ASP A 67 21.03 9.60 -15.53
N ASP A 68 20.60 8.82 -14.55
CA ASP A 68 20.60 9.16 -13.13
C ASP A 68 22.01 9.31 -12.54
N GLN A 69 23.03 8.72 -13.19
CA GLN A 69 24.42 8.75 -12.73
C GLN A 69 25.27 9.82 -13.46
N ASP A 70 24.78 10.36 -14.57
CA ASP A 70 25.47 11.45 -15.28
C ASP A 70 25.03 12.80 -14.72
N PRO A 71 25.92 13.54 -13.98
CA PRO A 71 25.58 14.84 -13.41
C PRO A 71 25.19 15.91 -14.44
N SER A 72 25.59 15.72 -15.71
CA SER A 72 25.25 16.62 -16.81
C SER A 72 23.87 16.38 -17.40
N SER A 73 23.29 15.21 -17.16
CA SER A 73 21.99 14.81 -17.70
C SER A 73 20.84 15.67 -17.19
N PRO A 74 19.76 15.84 -17.97
CA PRO A 74 18.53 16.46 -17.48
C PRO A 74 17.93 15.71 -16.28
N ALA A 75 18.01 14.38 -16.26
CA ALA A 75 17.49 13.54 -15.18
C ALA A 75 18.18 13.86 -13.83
N SER A 76 19.52 13.81 -13.80
CA SER A 76 20.29 14.13 -12.59
C SER A 76 20.05 15.57 -12.10
N LYS A 77 19.93 16.53 -13.01
CA LYS A 77 19.63 17.93 -12.64
C LYS A 77 18.24 18.06 -12.01
N THR A 78 17.24 17.39 -12.58
CA THR A 78 15.87 17.37 -12.03
C THR A 78 15.84 16.71 -10.66
N LEU A 79 16.47 15.54 -10.50
CA LEU A 79 16.57 14.84 -9.20
C LEU A 79 17.25 15.72 -8.15
N LYS A 80 18.33 16.43 -8.51
CA LYS A 80 19.01 17.36 -7.62
C LYS A 80 18.07 18.47 -7.15
N THR A 81 17.32 19.09 -8.08
CA THR A 81 16.37 20.15 -7.74
C THR A 81 15.27 19.65 -6.82
N ILE A 82 14.71 18.46 -7.09
CA ILE A 82 13.69 17.85 -6.25
C ILE A 82 14.26 17.59 -4.85
N LYS A 83 15.43 16.95 -4.75
CA LYS A 83 16.06 16.66 -3.47
C LYS A 83 16.31 17.91 -2.64
N GLU A 84 16.87 18.95 -3.22
CA GLU A 84 17.12 20.23 -2.53
C GLU A 84 15.83 20.84 -1.95
N LYS A 85 14.71 20.75 -2.67
CA LYS A 85 13.41 21.22 -2.20
C LYS A 85 12.86 20.37 -1.06
N LEU A 86 12.89 19.06 -1.20
CA LEU A 86 12.42 18.12 -0.17
C LEU A 86 13.24 18.25 1.12
N ASP A 87 14.57 18.34 1.00
CA ASP A 87 15.48 18.54 2.14
C ASP A 87 15.19 19.87 2.85
N ALA A 88 15.01 20.96 2.11
CA ALA A 88 14.69 22.27 2.67
C ALA A 88 13.34 22.31 3.40
N ALA A 89 12.38 21.47 3.00
CA ALA A 89 11.08 21.34 3.65
C ALA A 89 11.06 20.27 4.76
N GLU A 90 12.18 19.56 5.00
CA GLU A 90 12.24 18.40 5.88
C GLU A 90 11.18 17.33 5.52
N LEU A 91 10.92 17.16 4.23
CA LEU A 91 10.00 16.15 3.71
C LEU A 91 10.79 14.94 3.23
N LYS A 92 10.73 13.87 3.99
CA LYS A 92 11.43 12.62 3.68
C LYS A 92 10.68 11.81 2.62
N VAL A 93 11.42 11.23 1.67
CA VAL A 93 10.91 10.18 0.79
C VAL A 93 10.92 8.87 1.57
N ALA A 94 9.76 8.26 1.78
CA ALA A 94 9.65 7.00 2.51
C ALA A 94 9.95 5.80 1.61
N MET A 95 9.44 5.83 0.37
CA MET A 95 9.46 4.72 -0.55
C MET A 95 9.64 5.19 -1.99
N VAL A 96 10.30 4.37 -2.80
CA VAL A 96 10.30 4.47 -4.25
C VAL A 96 9.76 3.19 -4.86
N THR A 97 9.01 3.30 -5.96
CA THR A 97 8.50 2.15 -6.71
C THR A 97 8.89 2.24 -8.18
N CYS A 98 9.12 1.09 -8.81
CA CYS A 98 9.52 1.02 -10.20
C CYS A 98 8.31 0.97 -11.13
N SER A 99 8.17 1.95 -12.01
CA SER A 99 7.10 1.99 -13.00
C SER A 99 7.36 1.00 -14.15
N LEU A 100 6.88 -0.25 -14.01
CA LEU A 100 6.93 -1.27 -15.06
C LEU A 100 5.61 -1.39 -15.85
N HIS A 101 4.79 -0.34 -15.88
CA HIS A 101 3.47 -0.35 -16.52
C HIS A 101 3.32 0.67 -17.66
N SER A 102 3.98 1.82 -17.55
CA SER A 102 3.75 2.96 -18.44
C SER A 102 4.41 2.82 -19.81
N ASN A 103 5.62 2.25 -19.87
CA ASN A 103 6.34 2.08 -21.12
C ASN A 103 5.83 0.87 -21.91
N GLN A 104 5.63 1.05 -23.23
CA GLN A 104 5.14 0.01 -24.14
C GLN A 104 5.99 -1.28 -24.16
N LEU A 105 7.27 -1.21 -23.80
CA LEU A 105 8.15 -2.38 -23.69
C LEU A 105 7.63 -3.38 -22.65
N PHE A 106 7.00 -2.89 -21.59
CA PHE A 106 6.47 -3.71 -20.51
C PHE A 106 5.01 -4.14 -20.72
N ARG A 107 4.39 -3.88 -21.87
CA ARG A 107 2.98 -4.24 -22.15
C ARG A 107 2.63 -5.71 -21.87
N ASN A 108 3.61 -6.59 -21.91
CA ASN A 108 3.46 -8.03 -21.65
C ASN A 108 4.24 -8.51 -20.42
N GLY A 109 4.31 -7.66 -19.40
CA GLY A 109 5.04 -7.89 -18.17
C GLY A 109 6.43 -7.23 -18.12
N GLY A 110 6.94 -7.04 -16.93
CA GLY A 110 8.30 -6.58 -16.66
C GLY A 110 9.22 -7.74 -16.32
N LEU A 111 9.21 -8.18 -15.06
CA LEU A 111 10.07 -9.27 -14.57
C LEU A 111 9.65 -10.65 -15.11
N THR A 112 8.39 -10.83 -15.49
CA THR A 112 7.86 -12.08 -16.08
C THR A 112 7.71 -12.03 -17.60
N ASN A 113 8.20 -10.98 -18.25
CA ASN A 113 8.04 -10.83 -19.70
C ASN A 113 8.55 -12.06 -20.48
N PRO A 114 7.83 -12.54 -21.51
CA PRO A 114 8.29 -13.64 -22.37
C PRO A 114 9.67 -13.40 -23.00
N ASN A 115 9.96 -12.13 -23.38
CA ASN A 115 11.25 -11.76 -23.96
C ASN A 115 12.30 -11.54 -22.86
N PRO A 116 13.40 -12.34 -22.80
CA PRO A 116 14.45 -12.20 -21.80
C PRO A 116 15.18 -10.84 -21.85
N GLU A 117 15.26 -10.19 -23.02
CA GLU A 117 15.86 -8.85 -23.13
C GLU A 117 15.01 -7.82 -22.38
N VAL A 118 13.67 -7.93 -22.46
CA VAL A 118 12.76 -7.05 -21.70
C VAL A 118 12.86 -7.32 -20.19
N ARG A 119 13.02 -8.59 -19.76
CA ARG A 119 13.27 -8.89 -18.33
C ARG A 119 14.57 -8.25 -17.83
N VAL A 120 15.64 -8.27 -18.63
CA VAL A 120 16.90 -7.59 -18.30
C VAL A 120 16.69 -6.08 -18.21
N LEU A 121 15.96 -5.46 -19.13
CA LEU A 121 15.64 -4.03 -19.08
C LEU A 121 14.80 -3.69 -17.85
N ALA A 122 13.80 -4.51 -17.51
CA ALA A 122 13.00 -4.35 -16.29
C ALA A 122 13.88 -4.40 -15.03
N ALA A 123 14.76 -5.39 -14.93
CA ALA A 123 15.72 -5.51 -13.83
C ALA A 123 16.63 -4.28 -13.72
N ARG A 124 17.18 -3.80 -14.84
CA ARG A 124 18.00 -2.57 -14.87
C ARG A 124 17.20 -1.34 -14.45
N LYS A 125 15.93 -1.23 -14.83
CA LYS A 125 15.05 -0.14 -14.39
C LYS A 125 14.81 -0.21 -12.88
N VAL A 126 14.57 -1.40 -12.32
CA VAL A 126 14.48 -1.60 -10.85
C VAL A 126 15.79 -1.18 -10.16
N MET A 127 16.94 -1.53 -10.70
CA MET A 127 18.25 -1.10 -10.16
C MET A 127 18.41 0.43 -10.21
N ARG A 128 17.98 1.08 -11.30
CA ARG A 128 17.94 2.55 -11.39
C ARG A 128 17.02 3.15 -10.31
N THR A 129 15.84 2.58 -10.10
CA THR A 129 14.90 3.02 -9.06
C THR A 129 15.53 2.93 -7.67
N ILE A 130 16.30 1.88 -7.36
CA ILE A 130 17.04 1.75 -6.10
C ILE A 130 18.09 2.86 -5.95
N ARG A 131 18.85 3.20 -7.02
CA ARG A 131 19.81 4.31 -6.98
C ARG A 131 19.13 5.65 -6.72
N ILE A 132 18.02 5.93 -7.42
CA ILE A 132 17.21 7.13 -7.20
C ILE A 132 16.69 7.17 -5.76
N GLY A 133 16.17 6.05 -5.25
CA GLY A 133 15.73 5.94 -3.87
C GLY A 133 16.85 6.25 -2.87
N ASN A 134 18.02 5.67 -3.05
CA ASN A 134 19.20 5.96 -2.23
C ASN A 134 19.60 7.44 -2.29
N TYR A 135 19.55 8.05 -3.48
CA TYR A 135 19.86 9.47 -3.65
C TYR A 135 18.87 10.37 -2.90
N LEU A 136 17.59 10.02 -2.91
CA LEU A 136 16.53 10.77 -2.23
C LEU A 136 16.39 10.41 -0.73
N GLY A 137 17.07 9.38 -0.25
CA GLY A 137 17.02 8.94 1.14
C GLY A 137 15.83 8.05 1.49
N ALA A 138 15.26 7.36 0.52
CA ALA A 138 14.16 6.42 0.74
C ALA A 138 14.60 5.18 1.54
N ASP A 139 13.71 4.67 2.40
CA ASP A 139 13.96 3.45 3.18
C ASP A 139 13.55 2.18 2.43
N TYR A 140 12.53 2.28 1.55
CA TYR A 140 11.87 1.14 0.91
C TYR A 140 11.92 1.22 -0.62
N LEU A 141 12.06 0.03 -1.24
CA LEU A 141 11.71 -0.22 -2.63
C LEU A 141 10.39 -0.97 -2.64
N THR A 142 9.37 -0.48 -3.33
CA THR A 142 8.15 -1.26 -3.59
C THR A 142 8.20 -1.90 -4.97
N TYR A 143 7.86 -3.17 -5.02
CA TYR A 143 7.50 -3.87 -6.24
C TYR A 143 5.97 -3.93 -6.32
N TRP A 144 5.38 -3.00 -7.03
CA TRP A 144 4.01 -3.12 -7.52
C TRP A 144 4.00 -4.05 -8.73
N VAL A 145 3.03 -4.96 -8.79
CA VAL A 145 3.00 -6.02 -9.82
C VAL A 145 2.86 -5.51 -11.25
N ALA A 146 2.45 -4.24 -11.44
CA ALA A 146 2.44 -3.52 -12.71
C ALA A 146 1.70 -4.27 -13.82
N ARG A 147 2.43 -4.89 -14.78
CA ARG A 147 1.90 -5.70 -15.87
C ARG A 147 2.35 -7.16 -15.81
N ASP A 148 2.92 -7.60 -14.70
CA ASP A 148 3.29 -8.99 -14.48
C ASP A 148 2.02 -9.83 -14.16
N GLY A 149 1.37 -10.25 -15.23
CA GLY A 149 0.07 -10.92 -15.23
C GLY A 149 -0.25 -11.52 -16.60
N PHE A 150 -1.49 -11.91 -16.84
CA PHE A 150 -1.92 -12.60 -18.05
C PHE A 150 -3.41 -12.35 -18.37
N GLU A 151 -3.82 -12.66 -19.60
CA GLU A 151 -5.21 -12.73 -20.07
C GLU A 151 -5.65 -14.16 -20.43
N CYS A 152 -4.69 -15.03 -20.77
CA CYS A 152 -4.96 -16.38 -21.25
C CYS A 152 -4.11 -17.40 -20.48
N GLN A 153 -4.73 -18.31 -19.76
CA GLN A 153 -4.06 -19.31 -18.91
C GLN A 153 -3.05 -20.19 -19.67
N PHE A 154 -3.38 -20.55 -20.93
CA PHE A 154 -2.51 -21.39 -21.77
C PHE A 154 -1.32 -20.62 -22.37
N SER A 155 -1.25 -19.29 -22.23
CA SER A 155 -0.09 -18.48 -22.62
C SER A 155 0.96 -18.39 -21.51
N VAL A 156 0.68 -18.89 -20.33
CA VAL A 156 1.53 -18.78 -19.15
C VAL A 156 2.39 -20.01 -18.96
N PRO A 157 3.72 -19.89 -18.97
CA PRO A 157 4.62 -21.00 -18.63
C PRO A 157 4.70 -21.13 -17.09
N TRP A 158 3.70 -21.75 -16.49
CA TRP A 158 3.52 -21.85 -15.03
C TRP A 158 4.74 -22.43 -14.32
N GLU A 159 5.47 -23.35 -14.97
CA GLU A 159 6.67 -24.00 -14.43
C GLU A 159 7.85 -23.03 -14.21
N ARG A 160 7.78 -21.81 -14.75
CA ARG A 160 8.87 -20.82 -14.65
C ARG A 160 8.44 -19.41 -14.26
N THR A 161 7.13 -19.11 -14.27
CA THR A 161 6.63 -17.74 -14.04
C THR A 161 7.04 -17.22 -12.66
N TYR A 162 6.76 -17.96 -11.61
CA TYR A 162 7.16 -17.56 -10.25
C TYR A 162 8.67 -17.58 -10.05
N ARG A 163 9.39 -18.45 -10.76
CA ARG A 163 10.86 -18.41 -10.76
C ARG A 163 11.39 -17.08 -11.30
N TYR A 164 10.81 -16.54 -12.36
CA TYR A 164 11.21 -15.24 -12.89
C TYR A 164 10.95 -14.09 -11.91
N LEU A 165 9.83 -14.10 -11.19
CA LEU A 165 9.57 -13.15 -10.11
C LEU A 165 10.61 -13.26 -9.01
N VAL A 166 10.87 -14.48 -8.53
CA VAL A 166 11.88 -14.75 -7.49
C VAL A 166 13.28 -14.30 -7.93
N GLU A 167 13.68 -14.61 -9.17
CA GLU A 167 14.97 -14.20 -9.73
C GLU A 167 15.10 -12.67 -9.77
N GLY A 168 14.05 -11.96 -10.24
CA GLY A 168 14.04 -10.49 -10.34
C GLY A 168 14.08 -9.81 -8.98
N LEU A 169 13.26 -10.28 -8.02
CA LEU A 169 13.21 -9.72 -6.67
C LEU A 169 14.49 -10.01 -5.87
N ASN A 170 15.06 -11.21 -5.97
CA ASN A 170 16.36 -11.53 -5.36
C ASN A 170 17.50 -10.68 -5.95
N LEU A 171 17.45 -10.35 -7.25
CA LEU A 171 18.42 -9.44 -7.86
C LEU A 171 18.27 -8.01 -7.32
N ALA A 172 17.04 -7.52 -7.17
CA ALA A 172 16.78 -6.20 -6.58
C ALA A 172 17.31 -6.11 -5.13
N GLU A 173 17.01 -7.11 -4.31
CA GLU A 173 17.51 -7.23 -2.94
C GLU A 173 19.05 -7.24 -2.90
N LYS A 174 19.67 -8.12 -3.70
CA LYS A 174 21.13 -8.21 -3.79
C LYS A 174 21.75 -6.86 -4.14
N TYR A 175 21.21 -6.18 -5.15
CA TYR A 175 21.71 -4.89 -5.59
C TYR A 175 21.55 -3.79 -4.53
N ALA A 176 20.41 -3.74 -3.85
CA ALA A 176 20.20 -2.79 -2.75
C ALA A 176 21.24 -3.00 -1.62
N LYS A 177 21.53 -4.26 -1.26
CA LYS A 177 22.55 -4.61 -0.27
C LYS A 177 23.97 -4.27 -0.73
N GLU A 178 24.30 -4.50 -2.00
CA GLU A 178 25.62 -4.16 -2.59
C GLU A 178 25.88 -2.65 -2.56
N LEU A 179 24.86 -1.83 -2.84
CA LEU A 179 24.96 -0.37 -2.75
C LEU A 179 25.12 0.13 -1.31
N ASN A 180 24.63 -0.63 -0.32
CA ASN A 180 24.62 -0.27 1.10
C ASN A 180 24.13 1.17 1.36
N GLY A 181 23.10 1.58 0.62
CA GLY A 181 22.48 2.90 0.70
C GLY A 181 21.38 2.99 1.76
N THR A 182 20.43 3.89 1.54
CA THR A 182 19.26 4.08 2.41
C THR A 182 18.14 3.08 2.16
N VAL A 183 17.97 2.60 0.92
CA VAL A 183 17.02 1.55 0.56
C VAL A 183 17.51 0.22 1.13
N ARG A 184 16.97 -0.17 2.27
CA ARG A 184 17.37 -1.36 3.03
C ARG A 184 16.27 -2.40 3.15
N HIS A 185 15.10 -2.10 2.63
CA HIS A 185 13.92 -2.97 2.68
C HIS A 185 13.18 -2.92 1.35
N GLY A 186 12.45 -3.99 1.08
CA GLY A 186 11.52 -4.06 -0.04
C GLY A 186 10.09 -4.33 0.43
N THR A 187 9.10 -3.96 -0.37
CA THR A 187 7.72 -4.39 -0.20
C THR A 187 7.16 -4.89 -1.52
N ILE A 188 6.21 -5.79 -1.43
CA ILE A 188 5.42 -6.27 -2.56
C ILE A 188 4.00 -5.74 -2.39
N GLU A 189 3.52 -5.05 -3.42
CA GLU A 189 2.15 -4.55 -3.49
C GLU A 189 1.34 -5.46 -4.42
N PRO A 190 0.39 -6.23 -3.87
CA PRO A 190 -0.45 -7.13 -4.63
C PRO A 190 -1.57 -6.37 -5.34
N LYS A 191 -1.99 -6.87 -6.51
CA LYS A 191 -3.19 -6.39 -7.23
C LYS A 191 -3.85 -7.56 -7.96
N PRO A 192 -5.19 -7.74 -7.89
CA PRO A 192 -5.85 -8.93 -8.44
C PRO A 192 -5.90 -8.91 -9.99
N ASN A 193 -6.16 -7.76 -10.57
CA ASN A 193 -6.24 -7.53 -12.01
C ASN A 193 -5.88 -6.06 -12.31
N GLU A 194 -5.99 -5.64 -13.56
CA GLU A 194 -5.59 -4.32 -14.04
C GLU A 194 -4.13 -3.96 -13.76
N PRO A 195 -3.43 -3.57 -14.83
CA PRO A 195 -3.90 -3.41 -16.22
C PRO A 195 -3.97 -4.70 -17.03
N ARG A 196 -3.70 -5.87 -16.45
CA ARG A 196 -3.88 -7.19 -17.07
C ARG A 196 -5.19 -7.83 -16.59
N GLY A 197 -5.66 -8.86 -17.25
CA GLY A 197 -6.86 -9.61 -16.89
C GLY A 197 -6.75 -10.28 -15.50
N GLU A 198 -5.59 -10.88 -15.22
CA GLU A 198 -5.21 -11.44 -13.91
C GLU A 198 -3.74 -11.16 -13.63
N MET A 199 -3.39 -10.94 -12.36
CA MET A 199 -2.03 -10.69 -11.93
C MET A 199 -1.44 -11.92 -11.23
N TYR A 200 -0.10 -12.07 -11.27
CA TYR A 200 0.56 -13.21 -10.62
C TYR A 200 0.58 -13.12 -9.10
N VAL A 201 0.36 -11.94 -8.53
CA VAL A 201 0.32 -11.71 -7.08
C VAL A 201 -0.97 -10.97 -6.72
N PRO A 202 -2.14 -11.67 -6.74
CA PRO A 202 -3.43 -11.00 -6.68
C PRO A 202 -3.85 -10.51 -5.29
N THR A 203 -3.30 -11.05 -4.20
CA THR A 203 -3.68 -10.67 -2.83
C THR A 203 -2.48 -10.62 -1.90
N THR A 204 -2.66 -10.01 -0.74
CA THR A 204 -1.66 -9.98 0.35
C THR A 204 -1.17 -11.38 0.73
N GLY A 205 -2.05 -12.37 0.74
CA GLY A 205 -1.66 -13.77 1.02
C GLY A 205 -0.70 -14.34 -0.03
N HIS A 206 -0.93 -14.03 -1.32
CA HIS A 206 -0.01 -14.42 -2.40
C HIS A 206 1.34 -13.70 -2.29
N ALA A 207 1.34 -12.41 -1.93
CA ALA A 207 2.57 -11.65 -1.70
C ALA A 207 3.39 -12.26 -0.54
N LEU A 208 2.76 -12.62 0.57
CA LEU A 208 3.43 -13.31 1.68
C LEU A 208 3.97 -14.70 1.26
N GLY A 209 3.24 -15.44 0.44
CA GLY A 209 3.69 -16.69 -0.15
C GLY A 209 4.90 -16.50 -1.07
N LEU A 210 4.91 -15.47 -1.90
CA LEU A 210 6.06 -15.13 -2.75
C LEU A 210 7.29 -14.74 -1.91
N ILE A 211 7.11 -13.92 -0.87
CA ILE A 211 8.18 -13.54 0.05
C ILE A 211 8.85 -14.76 0.68
N ALA A 212 8.09 -15.79 1.02
CA ALA A 212 8.64 -17.03 1.60
C ALA A 212 9.53 -17.82 0.62
N MET A 213 9.46 -17.53 -0.69
CA MET A 213 10.32 -18.14 -1.71
C MET A 213 11.60 -17.34 -1.98
N LEU A 214 11.74 -16.13 -1.42
CA LEU A 214 12.89 -15.25 -1.66
C LEU A 214 14.11 -15.67 -0.80
N ASN A 215 15.32 -15.27 -1.23
CA ASN A 215 16.56 -15.62 -0.56
C ASN A 215 16.65 -15.02 0.85
N ASP A 216 16.21 -13.79 1.03
CA ASP A 216 16.10 -13.15 2.35
C ASP A 216 14.67 -12.61 2.56
N PRO A 217 13.76 -13.44 3.07
CA PRO A 217 12.42 -12.99 3.41
C PRO A 217 12.39 -11.83 4.40
N SER A 218 13.47 -11.59 5.18
CA SER A 218 13.50 -10.51 6.17
C SER A 218 13.64 -9.13 5.54
N PHE A 219 14.22 -9.04 4.35
CA PHE A 219 14.31 -7.80 3.58
C PHE A 219 12.93 -7.33 3.10
N TRP A 220 12.02 -8.27 2.83
CA TRP A 220 10.74 -8.01 2.17
C TRP A 220 9.57 -7.94 3.15
N GLY A 221 8.68 -6.99 2.92
CA GLY A 221 7.35 -6.86 3.50
C GLY A 221 6.28 -6.82 2.42
N VAL A 222 5.05 -6.57 2.86
CA VAL A 222 3.91 -6.33 1.97
C VAL A 222 3.42 -4.90 2.12
N ASN A 223 2.89 -4.37 1.06
CA ASN A 223 2.25 -3.07 0.99
C ASN A 223 0.83 -3.27 0.43
N PRO A 224 -0.13 -3.77 1.23
CA PRO A 224 -1.49 -3.91 0.75
C PRO A 224 -2.13 -2.54 0.58
N GLU A 225 -2.84 -2.39 -0.52
CA GLU A 225 -3.71 -1.25 -0.76
C GLU A 225 -5.11 -1.62 -0.32
N VAL A 226 -5.44 -1.22 0.90
CA VAL A 226 -6.69 -1.66 1.53
C VAL A 226 -7.88 -0.83 1.09
N LEU A 227 -9.03 -1.49 1.09
CA LEU A 227 -10.28 -1.18 0.44
C LEU A 227 -10.21 -1.22 -1.09
N GLN A 228 -9.07 -0.90 -1.71
CA GLN A 228 -8.90 -0.92 -3.16
C GLN A 228 -8.57 -2.34 -3.65
N HIS A 229 -7.32 -2.76 -3.64
CA HIS A 229 -6.93 -4.03 -4.25
C HIS A 229 -7.58 -5.26 -3.60
N GLU A 230 -7.66 -5.32 -2.27
CA GLU A 230 -8.40 -6.41 -1.62
C GLU A 230 -9.92 -6.29 -1.89
N GLY A 231 -10.48 -5.07 -1.91
CA GLY A 231 -11.87 -4.80 -2.23
C GLY A 231 -12.27 -5.20 -3.66
N MET A 232 -11.38 -5.10 -4.65
CA MET A 232 -11.62 -5.58 -6.01
C MET A 232 -11.93 -7.08 -6.06
N THR A 233 -11.43 -7.86 -5.10
CA THR A 233 -11.72 -9.30 -4.97
C THR A 233 -12.94 -9.60 -4.08
N GLY A 234 -13.51 -8.60 -3.45
CA GLY A 234 -14.55 -8.76 -2.44
C GLY A 234 -14.05 -9.28 -1.09
N LEU A 235 -12.73 -9.30 -0.88
CA LEU A 235 -12.12 -9.58 0.43
C LEU A 235 -12.12 -8.34 1.31
N THR A 236 -12.20 -8.54 2.63
CA THR A 236 -12.13 -7.44 3.58
C THR A 236 -10.69 -7.08 3.93
N ALA A 237 -10.44 -5.78 4.12
CA ALA A 237 -9.12 -5.26 4.45
C ALA A 237 -8.54 -5.85 5.74
N GLU A 238 -9.38 -6.10 6.76
CA GLU A 238 -8.94 -6.57 8.07
C GLU A 238 -8.22 -7.91 8.00
N VAL A 239 -8.63 -8.82 7.10
CA VAL A 239 -7.99 -10.14 6.95
C VAL A 239 -6.56 -9.99 6.43
N ALA A 240 -6.37 -9.17 5.39
CA ALA A 240 -5.07 -8.91 4.80
C ALA A 240 -4.12 -8.20 5.79
N VAL A 241 -4.63 -7.13 6.42
CA VAL A 241 -3.87 -6.32 7.38
C VAL A 241 -3.48 -7.14 8.62
N ALA A 242 -4.43 -7.90 9.22
CA ALA A 242 -4.14 -8.73 10.38
C ALA A 242 -3.07 -9.77 10.08
N MET A 243 -3.16 -10.46 8.94
CA MET A 243 -2.16 -11.45 8.51
C MET A 243 -0.79 -10.80 8.33
N ALA A 244 -0.70 -9.66 7.66
CA ALA A 244 0.55 -8.94 7.42
C ALA A 244 1.20 -8.44 8.72
N VAL A 245 0.39 -7.94 9.68
CA VAL A 245 0.88 -7.52 11.01
C VAL A 245 1.38 -8.73 11.82
N HIS A 246 0.62 -9.83 11.86
CA HIS A 246 1.06 -11.07 12.53
C HIS A 246 2.36 -11.62 11.95
N ALA A 247 2.52 -11.56 10.65
CA ALA A 247 3.75 -11.97 9.96
C ALA A 247 4.92 -10.98 10.19
N LYS A 248 4.69 -9.81 10.81
CA LYS A 248 5.65 -8.71 10.96
C LYS A 248 6.17 -8.20 9.61
N LYS A 249 5.27 -8.14 8.62
CA LYS A 249 5.55 -7.82 7.23
C LYS A 249 4.85 -6.55 6.73
N LEU A 250 4.22 -5.77 7.61
CA LEU A 250 3.51 -4.55 7.27
C LEU A 250 4.28 -3.30 7.72
N PRO A 251 5.19 -2.73 6.91
CA PRO A 251 5.91 -1.51 7.28
C PRO A 251 5.05 -0.25 7.13
N PHE A 252 4.20 -0.18 6.14
CA PHE A 252 3.25 0.89 5.88
C PHE A 252 2.02 0.32 5.16
N LEU A 253 0.97 1.12 5.07
CA LEU A 253 -0.33 0.72 4.53
C LEU A 253 -0.82 1.76 3.55
N HIS A 254 -1.11 1.36 2.31
CA HIS A 254 -1.82 2.20 1.35
C HIS A 254 -3.31 2.28 1.68
N VAL A 255 -3.86 3.47 1.59
CA VAL A 255 -5.28 3.73 1.89
C VAL A 255 -5.94 4.63 0.84
N GLY A 256 -7.14 4.27 0.51
CA GLY A 256 -8.05 5.04 -0.31
C GLY A 256 -9.47 4.59 -0.01
N ASN A 257 -10.35 4.60 -1.00
CA ASN A 257 -11.67 4.00 -0.92
C ASN A 257 -11.98 3.24 -2.21
N GLN A 258 -12.83 2.24 -2.12
CA GLN A 258 -13.14 1.32 -3.21
C GLN A 258 -14.58 0.81 -3.09
N LYS A 259 -15.22 0.66 -4.21
CA LYS A 259 -16.46 -0.11 -4.31
C LYS A 259 -16.14 -1.59 -4.44
N PRO A 260 -16.68 -2.45 -3.58
CA PRO A 260 -16.41 -3.88 -3.65
C PRO A 260 -16.73 -4.50 -5.01
N ASN A 261 -15.89 -5.43 -5.47
CA ASN A 261 -16.07 -6.17 -6.72
C ASN A 261 -16.15 -5.30 -7.99
N GLN A 262 -15.55 -4.13 -7.99
CA GLN A 262 -15.47 -3.27 -9.16
C GLN A 262 -14.03 -3.07 -9.62
N PHE A 263 -13.85 -2.38 -10.76
CA PHE A 263 -12.53 -1.94 -11.22
C PHE A 263 -11.90 -1.01 -10.18
N ASP A 264 -10.60 -0.83 -10.28
CA ASP A 264 -9.85 0.05 -9.39
C ASP A 264 -10.36 1.49 -9.52
N ASN A 265 -11.02 1.95 -8.46
CA ASN A 265 -11.64 3.27 -8.46
C ASN A 265 -10.70 4.36 -7.95
N ASP A 266 -9.66 4.00 -7.20
CA ASP A 266 -8.72 4.94 -6.55
C ASP A 266 -9.44 6.13 -5.88
N LEU A 267 -10.56 5.86 -5.22
CA LEU A 267 -11.37 6.92 -4.62
C LEU A 267 -10.64 7.58 -3.45
N PRO A 268 -10.78 8.90 -3.26
CA PRO A 268 -10.24 9.59 -2.10
C PRO A 268 -10.76 8.98 -0.79
N MET A 269 -9.98 9.11 0.26
CA MET A 269 -10.27 8.58 1.59
C MET A 269 -11.69 8.94 2.06
N LEU A 270 -12.51 7.94 2.37
CA LEU A 270 -13.91 8.03 2.79
C LEU A 270 -14.86 8.74 1.79
N VAL A 271 -14.46 8.92 0.56
CA VAL A 271 -15.37 9.42 -0.49
C VAL A 271 -16.30 8.29 -0.93
N GLY A 272 -17.62 8.58 -0.97
CA GLY A 272 -18.64 7.57 -1.15
C GLY A 272 -19.12 6.99 0.19
N MET A 273 -20.09 6.08 0.13
CA MET A 273 -20.68 5.46 1.33
C MET A 273 -20.06 4.10 1.67
N ASP A 274 -19.38 3.49 0.72
CA ASP A 274 -18.75 2.19 0.91
C ASP A 274 -17.47 2.32 1.75
N GLY A 275 -17.10 1.27 2.46
CA GLY A 275 -15.80 1.15 3.14
C GLY A 275 -15.64 1.93 4.46
N ILE A 276 -16.56 2.79 4.88
CA ILE A 276 -16.39 3.59 6.11
C ILE A 276 -16.25 2.69 7.34
N LYS A 277 -17.13 1.70 7.49
CA LYS A 277 -17.09 0.76 8.64
C LYS A 277 -15.83 -0.09 8.59
N GLU A 278 -15.45 -0.57 7.42
CA GLU A 278 -14.26 -1.39 7.19
C GLU A 278 -12.98 -0.59 7.47
N MET A 279 -12.86 0.64 6.98
CA MET A 279 -11.71 1.49 7.28
C MET A 279 -11.56 1.76 8.78
N VAL A 280 -12.64 2.10 9.47
CA VAL A 280 -12.61 2.31 10.92
C VAL A 280 -12.24 1.02 11.67
N ALA A 281 -12.77 -0.13 11.24
CA ALA A 281 -12.42 -1.44 11.81
C ALA A 281 -10.94 -1.79 11.56
N THR A 282 -10.41 -1.51 10.38
CA THR A 282 -8.98 -1.69 10.05
C THR A 282 -8.09 -0.82 10.94
N LEU A 283 -8.40 0.45 11.13
CA LEU A 283 -7.64 1.34 12.02
C LEU A 283 -7.73 0.91 13.49
N TRP A 284 -8.90 0.46 13.93
CA TRP A 284 -9.10 -0.13 15.25
C TRP A 284 -8.26 -1.40 15.46
N LEU A 285 -8.20 -2.28 14.46
CA LEU A 285 -7.34 -3.47 14.45
C LEU A 285 -5.86 -3.09 14.59
N LEU A 286 -5.39 -2.12 13.84
CA LEU A 286 -4.01 -1.63 13.90
C LEU A 286 -3.67 -1.06 15.29
N ASP A 287 -4.62 -0.39 15.96
CA ASP A 287 -4.44 0.08 17.33
C ASP A 287 -4.33 -1.08 18.33
N ARG A 288 -5.17 -2.09 18.19
CA ARG A 288 -5.16 -3.27 19.08
C ARG A 288 -3.91 -4.13 18.91
N MET A 289 -3.37 -4.20 17.70
CA MET A 289 -2.13 -4.94 17.41
C MET A 289 -0.86 -4.12 17.65
N ASP A 290 -0.99 -2.90 18.19
CA ASP A 290 0.11 -1.97 18.46
C ASP A 290 1.02 -1.73 17.25
N TRP A 291 0.45 -1.67 16.07
CA TRP A 291 1.19 -1.43 14.83
C TRP A 291 1.82 -0.04 14.79
N GLN A 292 3.10 0.06 14.34
CA GLN A 292 3.92 1.26 14.40
C GLN A 292 4.28 1.85 13.02
N GLY A 293 3.76 1.29 11.93
CA GLY A 293 4.01 1.79 10.58
C GLY A 293 3.31 3.13 10.29
N HIS A 294 3.50 3.63 9.09
CA HIS A 294 2.84 4.84 8.63
C HIS A 294 1.73 4.53 7.61
N ILE A 295 0.87 5.52 7.38
CA ILE A 295 -0.21 5.48 6.39
C ILE A 295 0.28 6.23 5.15
N GLU A 296 0.09 5.63 4.01
CA GLU A 296 0.32 6.25 2.72
C GLU A 296 -0.98 6.27 1.91
N TYR A 297 -1.31 7.41 1.32
CA TYR A 297 -2.46 7.49 0.44
C TYR A 297 -2.14 6.86 -0.91
N ASP A 298 -3.09 6.10 -1.46
CA ASP A 298 -3.06 5.69 -2.86
C ASP A 298 -4.45 5.90 -3.43
N ASN A 299 -4.66 7.09 -3.95
CA ASN A 299 -5.94 7.51 -4.48
C ASN A 299 -5.79 8.76 -5.34
N HIS A 300 -6.81 9.06 -6.13
CA HIS A 300 -6.77 10.14 -7.08
C HIS A 300 -7.90 11.15 -6.88
N ILE A 301 -7.70 12.37 -7.40
CA ILE A 301 -8.74 13.39 -7.46
C ILE A 301 -9.84 12.87 -8.39
N LEU A 302 -11.10 12.97 -7.97
CA LEU A 302 -12.22 12.61 -8.83
C LEU A 302 -12.18 13.41 -10.12
N ARG A 303 -12.36 12.74 -11.27
CA ARG A 303 -12.39 13.40 -12.57
C ARG A 303 -13.40 14.53 -12.64
N THR A 304 -14.54 14.38 -11.94
CA THR A 304 -15.59 15.39 -11.83
C THR A 304 -15.17 16.65 -11.07
N ASP A 305 -14.16 16.56 -10.22
CA ASP A 305 -13.64 17.67 -9.42
C ASP A 305 -12.44 18.38 -10.10
N CYS A 306 -11.97 17.83 -11.21
CA CYS A 306 -10.90 18.42 -11.99
C CYS A 306 -11.37 19.66 -12.77
N ALA A 307 -10.50 20.66 -12.85
CA ALA A 307 -10.74 21.85 -13.67
C ALA A 307 -9.46 22.32 -14.38
N PRO A 308 -9.55 22.85 -15.59
CA PRO A 308 -8.41 23.36 -16.33
C PRO A 308 -7.87 24.65 -15.70
N GLY A 309 -6.65 24.99 -16.05
CA GLY A 309 -5.93 26.19 -15.59
C GLY A 309 -4.95 25.88 -14.45
N LYS A 310 -3.73 26.43 -14.57
CA LYS A 310 -2.61 26.13 -13.68
C LYS A 310 -2.89 26.46 -12.21
N GLU A 311 -3.59 27.57 -11.97
CA GLU A 311 -3.99 27.99 -10.61
C GLU A 311 -4.98 26.98 -10.01
N ASN A 312 -5.99 26.56 -10.78
CA ASN A 312 -6.92 25.52 -10.36
C ASN A 312 -6.19 24.22 -10.08
N ALA A 313 -5.27 23.82 -10.95
CA ALA A 313 -4.50 22.58 -10.77
C ALA A 313 -3.77 22.56 -9.42
N THR A 314 -3.13 23.64 -9.00
CA THR A 314 -2.46 23.71 -7.70
C THR A 314 -3.46 23.74 -6.54
N ARG A 315 -4.52 24.55 -6.64
CA ARG A 315 -5.54 24.69 -5.60
C ARG A 315 -6.27 23.37 -5.35
N ILE A 316 -6.77 22.73 -6.41
CA ILE A 316 -7.53 21.48 -6.30
C ILE A 316 -6.67 20.38 -5.67
N ARG A 317 -5.39 20.27 -6.05
CA ARG A 317 -4.48 19.26 -5.46
C ARG A 317 -4.21 19.51 -3.97
N MET A 318 -4.06 20.77 -3.56
CA MET A 318 -3.92 21.10 -2.14
C MET A 318 -5.20 20.81 -1.35
N ASP A 319 -6.37 21.11 -1.91
CA ASP A 319 -7.65 20.81 -1.27
C ASP A 319 -7.88 19.31 -1.17
N PHE A 320 -7.49 18.55 -2.18
CA PHE A 320 -7.51 17.07 -2.17
C PHE A 320 -6.62 16.50 -1.05
N ILE A 321 -5.39 17.02 -0.87
CA ILE A 321 -4.52 16.59 0.24
C ILE A 321 -5.20 16.86 1.59
N ARG A 322 -5.74 18.06 1.79
CA ARG A 322 -6.43 18.44 3.03
C ARG A 322 -7.62 17.52 3.30
N GLN A 323 -8.45 17.28 2.31
CA GLN A 323 -9.62 16.40 2.43
C GLN A 323 -9.23 14.97 2.84
N ASN A 324 -8.21 14.39 2.20
CA ASN A 324 -7.72 13.06 2.57
C ASN A 324 -7.23 13.01 4.02
N VAL A 325 -6.46 14.01 4.44
CA VAL A 325 -5.95 14.09 5.82
C VAL A 325 -7.07 14.26 6.83
N GLU A 326 -8.04 15.14 6.58
CA GLU A 326 -9.20 15.36 7.44
C GLU A 326 -10.03 14.08 7.58
N ASN A 327 -10.33 13.42 6.46
CA ASN A 327 -11.10 12.18 6.43
C ASN A 327 -10.37 11.05 7.18
N TYR A 328 -9.05 10.91 6.96
CA TYR A 328 -8.26 9.93 7.72
C TYR A 328 -8.28 10.22 9.23
N ARG A 329 -8.04 11.45 9.65
CA ARG A 329 -8.04 11.83 11.08
C ARG A 329 -9.41 11.61 11.72
N MET A 330 -10.49 11.82 10.98
CA MET A 330 -11.84 11.52 11.43
C MET A 330 -12.04 10.00 11.66
N ALA A 331 -11.59 9.17 10.71
CA ALA A 331 -11.66 7.71 10.84
C ALA A 331 -10.75 7.20 11.98
N GLU A 332 -9.52 7.71 12.11
CA GLU A 332 -8.58 7.37 13.18
C GLU A 332 -9.15 7.72 14.57
N LYS A 333 -9.79 8.89 14.68
CA LYS A 333 -10.47 9.27 15.92
C LYS A 333 -11.61 8.31 16.25
N LYS A 334 -12.44 7.95 15.27
CA LYS A 334 -13.55 7.00 15.48
C LYS A 334 -13.05 5.61 15.88
N ALA A 335 -12.00 5.13 15.25
CA ALA A 335 -11.38 3.85 15.63
C ALA A 335 -10.88 3.87 17.07
N HIS A 336 -10.22 4.95 17.48
CA HIS A 336 -9.75 5.15 18.86
C HIS A 336 -10.92 5.21 19.85
N ASP A 337 -11.97 6.00 19.58
CA ASP A 337 -13.13 6.15 20.45
C ASP A 337 -13.85 4.79 20.65
N ILE A 338 -14.02 4.01 19.60
CA ILE A 338 -14.58 2.66 19.66
C ILE A 338 -13.67 1.73 20.45
N GLY A 339 -12.35 1.79 20.26
CA GLY A 339 -11.38 0.99 21.00
C GLY A 339 -11.32 1.30 22.50
N ALA A 340 -11.63 2.54 22.88
CA ALA A 340 -11.69 2.99 24.27
C ALA A 340 -13.06 2.74 24.93
N ASP A 341 -14.08 2.30 24.22
CA ASP A 341 -15.43 2.10 24.75
C ASP A 341 -15.46 0.96 25.77
N PRO A 342 -15.79 1.22 27.05
CA PRO A 342 -15.72 0.22 28.12
C PRO A 342 -16.81 -0.86 27.98
N GLU A 343 -17.98 -0.54 27.41
CA GLU A 343 -19.07 -1.50 27.19
C GLU A 343 -18.68 -2.48 26.08
N LEU A 344 -18.11 -1.97 24.97
CA LEU A 344 -17.64 -2.79 23.87
C LEU A 344 -16.49 -3.71 24.34
N ASN A 345 -15.53 -3.19 25.09
CA ASN A 345 -14.43 -4.00 25.63
C ASN A 345 -14.93 -5.07 26.60
N LYS A 346 -15.92 -4.78 27.44
CA LYS A 346 -16.57 -5.78 28.31
C LYS A 346 -17.26 -6.87 27.51
N MET A 347 -17.96 -6.53 26.44
CA MET A 347 -18.60 -7.50 25.55
C MET A 347 -17.58 -8.36 24.81
N MET A 348 -16.49 -7.78 24.33
CA MET A 348 -15.37 -8.50 23.71
C MET A 348 -14.76 -9.53 24.68
N ALA A 349 -14.42 -9.09 25.89
CA ALA A 349 -13.87 -9.98 26.91
C ALA A 349 -14.82 -11.12 27.26
N ALA A 350 -16.13 -10.84 27.40
CA ALA A 350 -17.13 -11.87 27.65
C ALA A 350 -17.26 -12.91 26.51
N LEU A 351 -16.88 -12.53 25.31
CA LEU A 351 -16.90 -13.41 24.14
C LEU A 351 -15.61 -14.23 24.01
N TRP A 352 -14.45 -13.61 24.20
CA TRP A 352 -13.15 -14.18 23.84
C TRP A 352 -12.31 -14.69 25.03
N ASP A 353 -12.48 -14.11 26.23
CA ASP A 353 -11.64 -14.42 27.39
C ASP A 353 -12.27 -15.53 28.28
N LYS A 354 -13.06 -16.42 27.68
CA LYS A 354 -13.66 -17.55 28.35
C LYS A 354 -12.63 -18.66 28.57
N GLU A 355 -12.76 -19.37 29.71
CA GLU A 355 -11.97 -20.58 30.01
C GLU A 355 -10.45 -20.39 29.79
N PRO A 356 -9.80 -19.39 30.46
CA PRO A 356 -8.38 -19.07 30.23
C PRO A 356 -7.44 -20.26 30.53
N ALA A 357 -7.89 -21.25 31.30
CA ALA A 357 -7.11 -22.48 31.55
C ALA A 357 -7.01 -23.33 30.27
N LEU A 358 -8.14 -23.56 29.57
CA LEU A 358 -8.15 -24.30 28.31
C LEU A 358 -7.39 -23.57 27.20
N ALA A 359 -7.48 -22.24 27.15
CA ALA A 359 -6.69 -21.44 26.19
C ALA A 359 -5.17 -21.65 26.41
N ARG A 360 -4.71 -21.72 27.66
CA ARG A 360 -3.30 -22.04 27.97
C ARG A 360 -2.90 -23.46 27.58
N THR A 361 -3.81 -24.43 27.69
CA THR A 361 -3.56 -25.81 27.23
C THR A 361 -3.24 -25.85 25.74
N LEU A 362 -4.03 -25.13 24.91
CA LEU A 362 -3.76 -25.00 23.48
C LEU A 362 -2.41 -24.31 23.19
N GLN A 363 -2.07 -23.25 23.95
CA GLN A 363 -0.79 -22.54 23.79
C GLN A 363 0.43 -23.42 24.10
N LYS A 364 0.33 -24.32 25.09
CA LYS A 364 1.41 -25.25 25.44
C LYS A 364 1.65 -26.29 24.34
N GLY A 365 0.61 -26.65 23.55
CA GLY A 365 0.68 -27.67 22.54
C GLY A 365 0.88 -29.09 23.07
N ASP A 366 0.59 -29.33 24.36
CA ASP A 366 0.66 -30.65 24.97
C ASP A 366 -0.52 -31.51 24.50
N THR A 367 -0.25 -32.45 23.62
CA THR A 367 -1.28 -33.30 23.00
C THR A 367 -1.99 -34.19 24.02
N ALA A 368 -1.31 -34.69 25.07
CA ALA A 368 -1.91 -35.50 26.10
C ALA A 368 -2.87 -34.67 26.96
N GLU A 369 -2.48 -33.44 27.36
CA GLU A 369 -3.34 -32.52 28.09
C GLU A 369 -4.57 -32.15 27.25
N ILE A 370 -4.39 -31.88 25.95
CA ILE A 370 -5.49 -31.54 25.02
C ILE A 370 -6.47 -32.73 24.91
N LEU A 371 -5.98 -33.98 24.74
CA LEU A 371 -6.82 -35.17 24.62
C LEU A 371 -7.56 -35.48 25.94
N ALA A 372 -6.98 -35.14 27.09
CA ALA A 372 -7.59 -35.35 28.39
C ALA A 372 -8.58 -34.23 28.79
N ALA A 373 -8.62 -33.11 28.04
CA ALA A 373 -9.49 -31.97 28.35
C ALA A 373 -10.97 -32.36 28.23
N LYS A 374 -11.73 -32.02 29.27
CA LYS A 374 -13.19 -32.26 29.29
C LYS A 374 -13.92 -31.05 28.81
N THR A 375 -14.82 -31.20 27.86
CA THR A 375 -15.69 -30.15 27.34
C THR A 375 -17.14 -30.41 27.72
N ASP A 376 -17.81 -29.44 28.30
CA ASP A 376 -19.25 -29.46 28.54
C ASP A 376 -19.96 -28.90 27.29
N TYR A 377 -20.46 -29.83 26.45
CA TYR A 377 -21.09 -29.49 25.18
C TYR A 377 -22.36 -28.65 25.32
N ASP A 378 -23.12 -28.84 26.40
CA ASP A 378 -24.33 -28.06 26.64
C ASP A 378 -24.00 -26.62 26.99
N LYS A 379 -22.92 -26.42 27.75
CA LYS A 379 -22.45 -25.08 28.13
C LYS A 379 -21.86 -24.28 26.93
N VAL A 380 -21.20 -24.97 26.00
CA VAL A 380 -20.58 -24.27 24.85
C VAL A 380 -21.57 -23.95 23.72
N ASN A 381 -22.74 -24.53 23.73
CA ASN A 381 -23.73 -24.45 22.63
C ASN A 381 -24.62 -23.20 22.65
N GLY A 382 -24.53 -22.29 23.58
CA GLY A 382 -25.52 -21.23 23.72
C GLY A 382 -24.95 -19.84 23.99
N THR A 383 -24.50 -19.11 22.95
CA THR A 383 -24.04 -17.72 23.11
C THR A 383 -25.15 -16.67 22.83
N GLY A 384 -26.26 -17.05 22.21
CA GLY A 384 -27.33 -16.13 21.83
C GLY A 384 -26.85 -15.08 20.80
N LEU A 385 -27.38 -13.85 20.89
CA LEU A 385 -27.08 -12.75 19.95
C LEU A 385 -25.82 -11.94 20.33
N GLN A 386 -24.83 -12.52 21.00
CA GLN A 386 -23.69 -11.75 21.54
C GLN A 386 -22.89 -11.03 20.43
N ILE A 387 -22.58 -11.70 19.34
CA ILE A 387 -21.80 -11.12 18.21
C ILE A 387 -22.60 -10.00 17.55
N ALA A 388 -23.87 -10.24 17.22
CA ALA A 388 -24.73 -9.24 16.58
C ALA A 388 -24.92 -7.98 17.48
N ARG A 389 -25.05 -8.15 18.79
CA ARG A 389 -25.15 -7.04 19.74
C ARG A 389 -23.87 -6.23 19.85
N LEU A 390 -22.72 -6.90 19.83
CA LEU A 390 -21.42 -6.26 19.82
C LEU A 390 -21.23 -5.42 18.56
N ASP A 391 -21.52 -5.98 17.39
CA ASP A 391 -21.47 -5.24 16.12
C ASP A 391 -22.47 -4.09 16.08
N GLN A 392 -23.67 -4.28 16.61
CA GLN A 392 -24.66 -3.21 16.74
C GLN A 392 -24.14 -2.06 17.61
N LEU A 393 -23.50 -2.35 18.73
CA LEU A 393 -22.90 -1.33 19.59
C LEU A 393 -21.80 -0.58 18.87
N ALA A 394 -20.87 -1.28 18.22
CA ALA A 394 -19.80 -0.66 17.43
C ALA A 394 -20.38 0.24 16.33
N THR A 395 -21.40 -0.23 15.61
CA THR A 395 -22.09 0.55 14.57
C THR A 395 -22.76 1.82 15.16
N ARG A 396 -23.41 1.73 16.31
CA ARG A 396 -23.95 2.92 17.00
C ARG A 396 -22.86 3.95 17.32
N ARG A 397 -21.74 3.51 17.87
CA ARG A 397 -20.58 4.41 18.15
C ARG A 397 -20.03 5.04 16.89
N LEU A 398 -19.95 4.27 15.79
CA LEU A 398 -19.56 4.81 14.49
C LEU A 398 -20.52 5.93 14.04
N MET A 399 -21.83 5.75 14.22
CA MET A 399 -22.88 6.72 13.89
C MET A 399 -23.00 7.89 14.89
N GLY A 400 -22.20 7.90 15.97
CA GLY A 400 -22.25 8.95 16.99
C GLY A 400 -23.41 8.82 17.98
N MET A 401 -23.93 7.59 18.18
CA MET A 401 -25.08 7.28 19.06
C MET A 401 -24.63 6.57 20.33
#